data_e5c0160d4ef4a95754bfbefe3debc486
#
_entry.id   e5c0160d4ef4a95754bfbefe3debc486
#
_cell.length_a   1.000
_cell.length_b   1.000
_cell.length_c   1.000
_cell.angle_alpha   90.00
_cell.angle_beta   90.00
_cell.angle_gamma   90.00
#
_symmetry.space_group_name_H-M   'P 1'
#
loop_
_entity.id
_entity.type
_entity.pdbx_description
1 polymer ?
#
loop_
_entity_poly.entity_id
_entity_poly.type
_entity_poly.pdbx_seq_one_letter_code
_entity_poly.pdbx_strand_id
1 'polypeptide(L)'
;MKEAALFSVIVPAHNEENYIGKCLKAIRTAEEQSDAGRVQIIVVANRCTDKTAEIAEQYGAEVIENQDKCIASIRNAGAKAAAGKILVTVDADTYIAPETFKEIRSLLGSGKYIGGGAVPTFDRASPGIACSTFYVLIQMLPEIIKARGMLSGAVFWCRKQDFDAVGGFDPSLISLEDLDFAKRLKEYGKKQGKKYGTLKSKIYTSARKFDQFGDWYLIKNRKITKRIFTGKDREAADQFYYDVR
;
A
#
# COMPACT_ATOMS: atom_id res chain seq x y z
N MET A 1 -29.28 -13.21 2.93
CA MET A 1 -28.59 -11.91 2.72
C MET A 1 -27.11 -12.15 2.97
N LYS A 2 -26.21 -11.79 2.01
CA LYS A 2 -24.78 -11.87 2.27
C LYS A 2 -24.43 -10.87 3.37
N GLU A 3 -23.81 -11.33 4.44
CA GLU A 3 -23.35 -10.47 5.52
C GLU A 3 -22.41 -9.39 4.95
N ALA A 4 -22.67 -8.12 5.28
CA ALA A 4 -21.90 -7.01 4.75
C ALA A 4 -20.44 -7.13 5.26
N ALA A 5 -19.47 -7.13 4.35
CA ALA A 5 -18.06 -7.22 4.70
C ALA A 5 -17.67 -6.06 5.63
N LEU A 6 -16.94 -6.35 6.70
CA LEU A 6 -16.37 -5.30 7.56
C LEU A 6 -15.19 -4.62 6.87
N PHE A 7 -14.34 -5.42 6.21
CA PHE A 7 -13.15 -4.96 5.51
C PHE A 7 -13.28 -5.09 4.00
N SER A 8 -12.79 -4.09 3.27
CA SER A 8 -12.44 -4.20 1.85
C SER A 8 -10.94 -3.96 1.70
N VAL A 9 -10.25 -4.96 1.16
CA VAL A 9 -8.82 -4.90 0.86
C VAL A 9 -8.64 -4.59 -0.61
N ILE A 10 -7.94 -3.51 -0.91
CA ILE A 10 -7.66 -3.02 -2.25
C ILE A 10 -6.23 -3.38 -2.61
N VAL A 11 -6.04 -4.14 -3.68
CA VAL A 11 -4.73 -4.58 -4.16
C VAL A 11 -4.52 -4.03 -5.57
N PRO A 12 -3.79 -2.92 -5.74
CA PRO A 12 -3.38 -2.47 -7.05
C PRO A 12 -2.34 -3.44 -7.64
N ALA A 13 -2.54 -3.90 -8.86
CA ALA A 13 -1.66 -4.88 -9.48
C ALA A 13 -1.38 -4.53 -10.96
N HIS A 14 -0.11 -4.61 -11.36
CA HIS A 14 0.34 -4.47 -12.75
C HIS A 14 1.40 -5.54 -13.03
N ASN A 15 1.04 -6.60 -13.78
CA ASN A 15 1.91 -7.74 -14.10
C ASN A 15 2.57 -8.35 -12.84
N GLU A 16 1.76 -8.87 -11.95
CA GLU A 16 2.16 -9.40 -10.64
C GLU A 16 1.93 -10.91 -10.49
N GLU A 17 1.87 -11.67 -11.61
CA GLU A 17 1.57 -13.12 -11.57
C GLU A 17 2.46 -13.91 -10.61
N ASN A 18 3.72 -13.49 -10.42
CA ASN A 18 4.67 -14.15 -9.54
C ASN A 18 4.48 -13.85 -8.04
N TYR A 19 3.73 -12.79 -7.70
CA TYR A 19 3.63 -12.28 -6.32
C TYR A 19 2.21 -12.27 -5.78
N ILE A 20 1.22 -11.97 -6.65
CA ILE A 20 -0.16 -11.74 -6.22
C ILE A 20 -0.77 -12.93 -5.48
N GLY A 21 -0.49 -14.16 -5.90
CA GLY A 21 -0.99 -15.35 -5.23
C GLY A 21 -0.55 -15.43 -3.75
N LYS A 22 0.71 -15.08 -3.45
CA LYS A 22 1.24 -15.06 -2.09
C LYS A 22 0.63 -13.92 -1.26
N CYS A 23 0.43 -12.74 -1.87
CA CYS A 23 -0.26 -11.61 -1.26
C CYS A 23 -1.70 -12.01 -0.85
N LEU A 24 -2.47 -12.54 -1.79
CA LEU A 24 -3.87 -12.91 -1.57
C LEU A 24 -4.01 -14.04 -0.56
N LYS A 25 -3.10 -15.03 -0.57
CA LYS A 25 -3.03 -16.09 0.44
C LYS A 25 -2.81 -15.50 1.84
N ALA A 26 -1.91 -14.51 1.99
CA ALA A 26 -1.67 -13.86 3.27
C ALA A 26 -2.92 -13.10 3.76
N ILE A 27 -3.65 -12.43 2.85
CA ILE A 27 -4.91 -11.74 3.17
C ILE A 27 -5.98 -12.75 3.62
N ARG A 28 -6.13 -13.89 2.94
CA ARG A 28 -7.08 -14.95 3.34
C ARG A 28 -6.72 -15.57 4.69
N THR A 29 -5.43 -15.81 4.93
CA THR A 29 -4.96 -16.30 6.25
C THR A 29 -5.29 -15.29 7.37
N ALA A 30 -5.11 -13.99 7.11
CA ALA A 30 -5.47 -12.96 8.09
C ALA A 30 -7.00 -12.85 8.28
N GLU A 31 -7.81 -13.07 7.26
CA GLU A 31 -9.27 -13.18 7.35
C GLU A 31 -9.68 -14.32 8.26
N GLU A 32 -9.14 -15.53 8.06
CA GLU A 32 -9.44 -16.72 8.84
C GLU A 32 -9.11 -16.56 10.33
N GLN A 33 -8.04 -15.82 10.64
CA GLN A 33 -7.61 -15.58 12.03
C GLN A 33 -8.26 -14.33 12.67
N SER A 34 -9.09 -13.63 11.92
CA SER A 34 -9.80 -12.46 12.41
C SER A 34 -11.27 -12.80 12.68
N ASP A 35 -11.83 -12.27 13.78
CA ASP A 35 -13.29 -12.32 14.04
C ASP A 35 -14.03 -11.29 13.15
N ALA A 36 -13.47 -10.91 12.01
CA ALA A 36 -13.96 -9.81 11.18
C ALA A 36 -15.07 -10.22 10.21
N GLY A 37 -15.43 -11.52 10.17
CA GLY A 37 -16.32 -12.05 9.14
C GLY A 37 -15.64 -12.02 7.76
N ARG A 38 -16.43 -12.02 6.71
CA ARG A 38 -15.93 -12.06 5.32
C ARG A 38 -15.21 -10.75 4.97
N VAL A 39 -14.01 -10.87 4.40
CA VAL A 39 -13.23 -9.78 3.81
C VAL A 39 -13.48 -9.72 2.31
N GLN A 40 -13.92 -8.57 1.81
CA GLN A 40 -13.95 -8.29 0.36
C GLN A 40 -12.52 -8.00 -0.10
N ILE A 41 -12.02 -8.74 -1.08
CA ILE A 41 -10.75 -8.46 -1.74
C ILE A 41 -11.03 -7.91 -3.13
N ILE A 42 -10.49 -6.75 -3.44
CA ILE A 42 -10.63 -6.06 -4.72
C ILE A 42 -9.23 -5.93 -5.33
N VAL A 43 -8.96 -6.68 -6.39
CA VAL A 43 -7.74 -6.54 -7.17
C VAL A 43 -8.02 -5.58 -8.33
N VAL A 44 -7.29 -4.47 -8.36
CA VAL A 44 -7.36 -3.54 -9.47
C VAL A 44 -6.27 -3.90 -10.48
N ALA A 45 -6.65 -4.70 -11.48
CA ALA A 45 -5.77 -5.16 -12.56
C ALA A 45 -5.49 -4.00 -13.52
N ASN A 46 -4.34 -3.37 -13.34
CA ASN A 46 -3.95 -2.22 -14.14
C ASN A 46 -3.11 -2.64 -15.32
N ARG A 47 -3.68 -2.59 -16.52
CA ARG A 47 -2.98 -2.89 -17.78
C ARG A 47 -2.19 -4.21 -17.72
N CYS A 48 -2.74 -5.24 -17.03
CA CYS A 48 -2.09 -6.54 -16.93
C CYS A 48 -2.12 -7.26 -18.27
N THR A 49 -1.00 -7.90 -18.63
CA THR A 49 -0.82 -8.72 -19.82
C THR A 49 -0.41 -10.16 -19.47
N ASP A 50 -0.24 -10.44 -18.17
CA ASP A 50 0.09 -11.73 -17.58
C ASP A 50 -1.13 -12.38 -16.90
N LYS A 51 -0.92 -13.42 -16.12
CA LYS A 51 -1.97 -14.15 -15.41
C LYS A 51 -2.43 -13.52 -14.08
N THR A 52 -2.07 -12.26 -13.82
CA THR A 52 -2.41 -11.57 -12.55
C THR A 52 -3.91 -11.63 -12.25
N ALA A 53 -4.77 -11.29 -13.21
CA ALA A 53 -6.22 -11.28 -13.03
C ALA A 53 -6.77 -12.68 -12.78
N GLU A 54 -6.35 -13.66 -13.58
CA GLU A 54 -6.75 -15.06 -13.45
C GLU A 54 -6.40 -15.62 -12.05
N ILE A 55 -5.18 -15.36 -11.60
CA ILE A 55 -4.74 -15.80 -10.26
C ILE A 55 -5.59 -15.11 -9.17
N ALA A 56 -5.90 -13.82 -9.34
CA ALA A 56 -6.72 -13.10 -8.37
C ALA A 56 -8.13 -13.72 -8.21
N GLU A 57 -8.77 -14.08 -9.32
CA GLU A 57 -10.07 -14.75 -9.33
C GLU A 57 -10.04 -16.11 -8.62
N GLN A 58 -8.96 -16.90 -8.79
CA GLN A 58 -8.79 -18.19 -8.10
C GLN A 58 -8.76 -18.04 -6.58
N TYR A 59 -8.29 -16.90 -6.04
CA TYR A 59 -8.35 -16.59 -4.62
C TYR A 59 -9.69 -15.94 -4.19
N GLY A 60 -10.68 -15.87 -5.10
CA GLY A 60 -12.00 -15.30 -4.83
C GLY A 60 -11.96 -13.77 -4.65
N ALA A 61 -11.02 -13.09 -5.27
CA ALA A 61 -11.00 -11.64 -5.35
C ALA A 61 -11.97 -11.15 -6.43
N GLU A 62 -12.52 -9.97 -6.20
CA GLU A 62 -13.22 -9.19 -7.22
C GLU A 62 -12.16 -8.46 -8.06
N VAL A 63 -12.13 -8.72 -9.36
CA VAL A 63 -11.16 -8.10 -10.27
C VAL A 63 -11.80 -6.92 -10.97
N ILE A 64 -11.13 -5.77 -10.94
CA ILE A 64 -11.52 -4.55 -11.66
C ILE A 64 -10.39 -4.19 -12.61
N GLU A 65 -10.71 -4.06 -13.89
CA GLU A 65 -9.77 -3.55 -14.87
C GLU A 65 -9.60 -2.03 -14.76
N ASN A 66 -8.37 -1.56 -14.90
CA ASN A 66 -8.04 -0.14 -14.90
C ASN A 66 -6.94 0.17 -15.90
N GLN A 67 -7.05 1.30 -16.61
CA GLN A 67 -6.10 1.72 -17.65
C GLN A 67 -5.28 2.96 -17.26
N ASP A 68 -5.50 3.52 -16.08
CA ASP A 68 -4.79 4.72 -15.63
C ASP A 68 -3.30 4.44 -15.41
N LYS A 69 -2.48 5.46 -15.68
CA LYS A 69 -1.03 5.42 -15.39
C LYS A 69 -0.70 6.12 -14.07
N CYS A 70 -1.60 6.05 -13.08
CA CYS A 70 -1.46 6.74 -11.80
C CYS A 70 -1.90 5.81 -10.68
N ILE A 71 -1.00 5.48 -9.77
CA ILE A 71 -1.27 4.56 -8.65
C ILE A 71 -2.37 5.11 -7.73
N ALA A 72 -2.46 6.43 -7.55
CA ALA A 72 -3.54 7.05 -6.78
C ALA A 72 -4.91 6.78 -7.41
N SER A 73 -5.05 6.95 -8.73
CA SER A 73 -6.30 6.62 -9.46
C SER A 73 -6.64 5.15 -9.34
N ILE A 74 -5.65 4.26 -9.43
CA ILE A 74 -5.84 2.81 -9.33
C ILE A 74 -6.37 2.44 -7.94
N ARG A 75 -5.76 2.96 -6.85
CA ARG A 75 -6.23 2.75 -5.48
C ARG A 75 -7.63 3.34 -5.26
N ASN A 76 -7.92 4.52 -5.80
CA ASN A 76 -9.24 5.15 -5.72
C ASN A 76 -10.32 4.35 -6.45
N ALA A 77 -10.00 3.74 -7.61
CA ALA A 77 -10.93 2.85 -8.30
C ALA A 77 -11.34 1.66 -7.43
N GLY A 78 -10.38 1.02 -6.75
CA GLY A 78 -10.67 -0.03 -5.80
C GLY A 78 -11.50 0.46 -4.60
N ALA A 79 -11.20 1.65 -4.06
CA ALA A 79 -11.94 2.23 -2.95
C ALA A 79 -13.40 2.54 -3.32
N LYS A 80 -13.66 2.91 -4.58
CA LYS A 80 -15.02 3.16 -5.10
C LYS A 80 -15.86 1.88 -5.14
N ALA A 81 -15.26 0.74 -5.46
CA ALA A 81 -15.95 -0.57 -5.48
C ALA A 81 -16.08 -1.21 -4.09
N ALA A 82 -15.40 -0.65 -3.09
CA ALA A 82 -15.38 -1.19 -1.74
C ALA A 82 -16.73 -1.05 -1.04
N ALA A 83 -17.26 -2.17 -0.56
CA ALA A 83 -18.50 -2.25 0.24
C ALA A 83 -18.22 -2.29 1.75
N GLY A 84 -17.00 -2.57 2.18
CA GLY A 84 -16.60 -2.66 3.58
C GLY A 84 -16.53 -1.30 4.26
N LYS A 85 -16.78 -1.30 5.57
CA LYS A 85 -16.68 -0.09 6.41
C LYS A 85 -15.24 0.36 6.66
N ILE A 86 -14.29 -0.57 6.54
CA ILE A 86 -12.85 -0.34 6.72
C ILE A 86 -12.17 -0.65 5.40
N LEU A 87 -11.42 0.32 4.89
CA LEU A 87 -10.55 0.15 3.74
C LEU A 87 -9.15 -0.20 4.19
N VAL A 88 -8.55 -1.17 3.52
CA VAL A 88 -7.14 -1.51 3.65
C VAL A 88 -6.55 -1.56 2.25
N THR A 89 -5.49 -0.80 1.96
CA THR A 89 -4.74 -0.97 0.72
C THR A 89 -3.51 -1.82 0.99
N VAL A 90 -3.20 -2.76 0.11
CA VAL A 90 -2.04 -3.63 0.21
C VAL A 90 -1.42 -3.76 -1.18
N ASP A 91 -0.12 -3.51 -1.32
CA ASP A 91 0.54 -3.68 -2.60
C ASP A 91 0.64 -5.17 -2.98
N ALA A 92 0.55 -5.50 -4.27
CA ALA A 92 0.43 -6.87 -4.76
C ALA A 92 1.64 -7.78 -4.44
N ASP A 93 2.79 -7.18 -4.11
CA ASP A 93 4.00 -7.85 -3.67
C ASP A 93 4.23 -7.78 -2.15
N THR A 94 3.17 -7.48 -1.40
CA THR A 94 3.20 -7.29 0.05
C THR A 94 2.39 -8.36 0.76
N TYR A 95 2.91 -8.83 1.90
CA TYR A 95 2.33 -9.92 2.70
C TYR A 95 2.05 -9.41 4.12
N ILE A 96 0.78 -9.44 4.51
CA ILE A 96 0.35 -9.03 5.84
C ILE A 96 0.41 -10.20 6.81
N ALA A 97 0.68 -9.91 8.09
CA ALA A 97 0.65 -10.93 9.14
C ALA A 97 -0.78 -11.36 9.47
N PRO A 98 -0.98 -12.59 9.98
CA PRO A 98 -2.31 -13.12 10.29
C PRO A 98 -3.13 -12.26 11.26
N GLU A 99 -2.48 -11.57 12.20
CA GLU A 99 -3.10 -10.71 13.21
C GLU A 99 -3.47 -9.31 12.72
N THR A 100 -3.15 -8.95 11.47
CA THR A 100 -3.26 -7.58 10.94
C THR A 100 -4.69 -7.02 11.03
N PHE A 101 -5.71 -7.75 10.62
CA PHE A 101 -7.09 -7.27 10.69
C PHE A 101 -7.59 -7.14 12.12
N LYS A 102 -7.18 -8.02 13.02
CA LYS A 102 -7.48 -7.92 14.46
C LYS A 102 -6.88 -6.66 15.06
N GLU A 103 -5.64 -6.34 14.71
CA GLU A 103 -4.98 -5.12 15.16
C GLU A 103 -5.68 -3.86 14.62
N ILE A 104 -5.98 -3.80 13.31
CA ILE A 104 -6.69 -2.67 12.69
C ILE A 104 -8.04 -2.46 13.38
N ARG A 105 -8.82 -3.54 13.59
CA ARG A 105 -10.11 -3.48 14.28
C ARG A 105 -9.98 -2.93 15.69
N SER A 106 -8.98 -3.39 16.44
CA SER A 106 -8.70 -2.92 17.80
C SER A 106 -8.33 -1.43 17.83
N LEU A 107 -7.43 -0.99 16.94
CA LEU A 107 -7.00 0.40 16.86
C LEU A 107 -8.18 1.33 16.51
N LEU A 108 -8.96 1.00 15.47
CA LEU A 108 -10.14 1.79 15.09
C LEU A 108 -11.25 1.72 16.13
N GLY A 109 -11.47 0.54 16.75
CA GLY A 109 -12.48 0.32 17.79
C GLY A 109 -12.18 1.12 19.06
N SER A 110 -10.91 1.41 19.36
CA SER A 110 -10.54 2.24 20.52
C SER A 110 -11.02 3.69 20.42
N GLY A 111 -11.46 4.16 19.25
CA GLY A 111 -11.83 5.55 18.99
C GLY A 111 -10.65 6.54 18.96
N LYS A 112 -9.44 6.11 19.33
CA LYS A 112 -8.24 6.96 19.42
C LYS A 112 -7.53 7.17 18.08
N TYR A 113 -7.83 6.35 17.07
CA TYR A 113 -7.16 6.38 15.77
C TYR A 113 -8.13 6.68 14.64
N ILE A 114 -7.69 7.54 13.71
CA ILE A 114 -8.41 7.88 12.48
C ILE A 114 -8.17 6.82 11.39
N GLY A 115 -7.02 6.26 11.39
CA GLY A 115 -6.47 5.33 10.43
C GLY A 115 -4.96 5.26 10.61
N GLY A 116 -4.27 4.66 9.66
CA GLY A 116 -2.83 4.52 9.75
C GLY A 116 -2.22 3.82 8.54
N GLY A 117 -0.99 3.39 8.73
CA GLY A 117 -0.22 2.62 7.77
C GLY A 117 0.67 1.60 8.44
N ALA A 118 1.63 1.10 7.68
CA ALA A 118 2.65 0.18 8.16
C ALA A 118 4.02 0.58 7.64
N VAL A 119 5.06 0.14 8.34
CA VAL A 119 6.44 0.20 7.86
C VAL A 119 6.83 -1.22 7.44
N PRO A 120 6.88 -1.52 6.13
CA PRO A 120 7.19 -2.86 5.68
C PRO A 120 8.67 -3.20 5.90
N THR A 121 8.94 -4.49 6.06
CA THR A 121 10.27 -5.08 6.06
C THR A 121 10.43 -5.87 4.76
N PHE A 122 11.58 -5.83 4.13
CA PHE A 122 11.84 -6.65 2.95
C PHE A 122 11.87 -8.14 3.32
N ASP A 123 11.34 -8.98 2.43
CA ASP A 123 11.33 -10.44 2.57
C ASP A 123 12.74 -11.06 2.45
N ARG A 124 13.72 -10.30 1.97
CA ARG A 124 15.14 -10.61 1.96
C ARG A 124 15.95 -9.47 2.60
N ALA A 125 16.91 -9.82 3.43
CA ALA A 125 17.83 -8.87 4.06
C ALA A 125 19.23 -9.02 3.49
N SER A 126 19.91 -7.88 3.26
CA SER A 126 21.33 -7.82 2.97
C SER A 126 21.93 -6.49 3.46
N PRO A 127 23.24 -6.40 3.68
CA PRO A 127 23.87 -5.12 4.00
C PRO A 127 23.62 -4.04 2.94
N GLY A 128 23.59 -4.42 1.65
CA GLY A 128 23.33 -3.50 0.55
C GLY A 128 21.91 -2.96 0.56
N ILE A 129 20.90 -3.81 0.84
CA ILE A 129 19.50 -3.38 1.01
C ILE A 129 19.38 -2.41 2.20
N ALA A 130 19.99 -2.75 3.34
CA ALA A 130 19.96 -1.89 4.53
C ALA A 130 20.56 -0.51 4.27
N CYS A 131 21.75 -0.46 3.66
CA CYS A 131 22.40 0.79 3.29
C CYS A 131 21.62 1.59 2.25
N SER A 132 21.08 0.93 1.22
CA SER A 132 20.27 1.57 0.18
C SER A 132 18.97 2.14 0.75
N THR A 133 18.29 1.41 1.63
CA THR A 133 17.08 1.88 2.32
C THR A 133 17.39 3.08 3.21
N PHE A 134 18.45 3.03 3.98
CA PHE A 134 18.90 4.15 4.81
C PHE A 134 19.23 5.39 3.98
N TYR A 135 19.91 5.19 2.84
CA TYR A 135 20.20 6.27 1.89
C TYR A 135 18.93 6.92 1.35
N VAL A 136 17.93 6.10 0.93
CA VAL A 136 16.62 6.60 0.48
C VAL A 136 15.92 7.38 1.58
N LEU A 137 15.93 6.91 2.82
CA LEU A 137 15.33 7.61 3.95
C LEU A 137 15.97 8.99 4.17
N ILE A 138 17.31 9.10 4.04
CA ILE A 138 17.99 10.41 4.10
C ILE A 138 17.54 11.33 2.96
N GLN A 139 17.40 10.80 1.73
CA GLN A 139 16.94 11.61 0.58
C GLN A 139 15.48 12.07 0.77
N MET A 140 14.63 11.24 1.36
CA MET A 140 13.23 11.55 1.65
C MET A 140 13.04 12.41 2.91
N LEU A 141 14.07 12.62 3.71
CA LEU A 141 13.97 13.33 4.99
C LEU A 141 13.23 14.68 4.91
N PRO A 142 13.48 15.55 3.91
CA PRO A 142 12.74 16.81 3.76
C PRO A 142 11.23 16.57 3.59
N GLU A 143 10.83 15.59 2.79
CA GLU A 143 9.42 15.28 2.54
C GLU A 143 8.79 14.60 3.77
N ILE A 144 9.53 13.74 4.46
CA ILE A 144 9.10 13.13 5.73
C ILE A 144 8.87 14.21 6.79
N ILE A 145 9.76 15.21 6.89
CA ILE A 145 9.59 16.33 7.84
C ILE A 145 8.35 17.15 7.47
N LYS A 146 8.15 17.49 6.18
CA LYS A 146 6.93 18.17 5.71
C LYS A 146 5.67 17.36 6.00
N ALA A 147 5.72 16.04 5.88
CA ALA A 147 4.66 15.12 6.25
C ALA A 147 4.57 14.86 7.78
N ARG A 148 5.34 15.59 8.58
CA ARG A 148 5.38 15.49 10.06
C ARG A 148 5.78 14.12 10.58
N GLY A 149 6.81 13.53 9.99
CA GLY A 149 7.41 12.27 10.44
C GLY A 149 6.61 11.02 10.07
N MET A 150 5.75 11.09 9.08
CA MET A 150 4.98 9.94 8.62
C MET A 150 5.84 9.10 7.67
N LEU A 151 6.14 7.88 8.10
CA LEU A 151 6.63 6.82 7.23
C LEU A 151 5.51 5.79 7.12
N SER A 152 4.97 5.64 5.94
CA SER A 152 3.97 4.65 5.64
C SER A 152 4.12 4.25 4.18
N GLY A 153 4.06 2.99 3.91
CA GLY A 153 4.15 2.45 2.57
C GLY A 153 3.53 1.06 2.53
N ALA A 154 3.22 0.59 1.33
CA ALA A 154 2.67 -0.73 1.04
C ALA A 154 1.30 -1.06 1.70
N VAL A 155 0.99 -0.56 2.89
CA VAL A 155 -0.29 -0.81 3.58
C VAL A 155 -0.82 0.47 4.21
N PHE A 156 -2.09 0.81 3.90
CA PHE A 156 -2.86 1.87 4.56
C PHE A 156 -4.20 1.32 5.03
N TRP A 157 -4.72 1.86 6.12
CA TRP A 157 -6.00 1.46 6.68
C TRP A 157 -6.73 2.64 7.33
N CYS A 158 -8.02 2.75 7.07
CA CYS A 158 -8.91 3.73 7.71
C CYS A 158 -10.37 3.31 7.53
N ARG A 159 -11.30 4.02 8.17
CA ARG A 159 -12.71 3.86 7.82
C ARG A 159 -12.99 4.44 6.43
N LYS A 160 -13.88 3.81 5.68
CA LYS A 160 -14.28 4.29 4.34
C LYS A 160 -14.77 5.73 4.38
N GLN A 161 -15.60 6.09 5.36
CA GLN A 161 -16.08 7.46 5.53
C GLN A 161 -14.94 8.48 5.73
N ASP A 162 -13.87 8.10 6.43
CA ASP A 162 -12.73 8.99 6.67
C ASP A 162 -11.85 9.10 5.42
N PHE A 163 -11.74 8.01 4.63
CA PHE A 163 -11.12 8.02 3.31
C PHE A 163 -11.83 8.98 2.36
N ASP A 164 -13.17 8.86 2.29
CA ASP A 164 -14.01 9.69 1.43
C ASP A 164 -13.95 11.18 1.88
N ALA A 165 -13.94 11.43 3.19
CA ALA A 165 -13.86 12.78 3.76
C ALA A 165 -12.54 13.52 3.46
N VAL A 166 -11.43 12.79 3.29
CA VAL A 166 -10.15 13.38 2.89
C VAL A 166 -9.95 13.39 1.36
N GLY A 167 -10.91 12.87 0.58
CA GLY A 167 -10.88 12.85 -0.87
C GLY A 167 -10.01 11.75 -1.49
N GLY A 168 -9.70 10.68 -0.74
CA GLY A 168 -8.87 9.59 -1.22
C GLY A 168 -7.42 9.97 -1.51
N PHE A 169 -6.76 9.22 -2.38
CA PHE A 169 -5.42 9.54 -2.90
C PHE A 169 -5.50 10.61 -3.97
N ASP A 170 -4.55 11.55 -4.00
CA ASP A 170 -4.52 12.65 -4.97
C ASP A 170 -3.93 12.18 -6.32
N PRO A 171 -4.73 12.09 -7.39
CA PRO A 171 -4.26 11.63 -8.70
C PRO A 171 -3.41 12.65 -9.46
N SER A 172 -3.31 13.88 -8.97
CA SER A 172 -2.43 14.90 -9.56
C SER A 172 -0.95 14.69 -9.20
N LEU A 173 -0.68 13.88 -8.16
CA LEU A 173 0.68 13.57 -7.73
C LEU A 173 1.29 12.45 -8.59
N ILE A 174 2.52 12.65 -9.01
CA ILE A 174 3.29 11.67 -9.80
C ILE A 174 3.81 10.55 -8.90
N SER A 175 4.26 10.90 -7.70
CA SER A 175 4.72 10.00 -6.65
C SER A 175 4.53 10.67 -5.29
N LEU A 176 4.77 9.94 -4.19
CA LEU A 176 4.52 10.39 -2.81
C LEU A 176 3.04 10.63 -2.48
N GLU A 177 2.14 10.06 -3.28
CA GLU A 177 0.69 10.06 -3.03
C GLU A 177 0.35 9.43 -1.68
N ASP A 178 1.18 8.50 -1.24
CA ASP A 178 1.11 7.81 0.05
C ASP A 178 1.42 8.75 1.23
N LEU A 179 2.48 9.56 1.12
CA LEU A 179 2.83 10.55 2.14
C LEU A 179 1.78 11.67 2.22
N ASP A 180 1.27 12.11 1.06
CA ASP A 180 0.22 13.11 1.00
C ASP A 180 -1.08 12.62 1.65
N PHE A 181 -1.53 11.42 1.26
CA PHE A 181 -2.72 10.79 1.86
C PHE A 181 -2.56 10.63 3.38
N ALA A 182 -1.43 10.09 3.84
CA ALA A 182 -1.15 9.94 5.27
C ALA A 182 -1.19 11.28 6.02
N LYS A 183 -0.63 12.34 5.42
CA LYS A 183 -0.66 13.70 5.98
C LYS A 183 -2.08 14.23 6.09
N ARG A 184 -2.88 14.17 5.01
CA ARG A 184 -4.27 14.63 5.00
C ARG A 184 -5.14 13.87 6.00
N LEU A 185 -5.01 12.55 6.05
CA LEU A 185 -5.74 11.71 7.01
C LEU A 185 -5.34 12.06 8.46
N LYS A 186 -4.04 12.27 8.73
CA LYS A 186 -3.55 12.68 10.05
C LYS A 186 -4.10 14.04 10.46
N GLU A 187 -4.08 15.03 9.57
CA GLU A 187 -4.61 16.37 9.84
C GLU A 187 -6.13 16.35 10.09
N TYR A 188 -6.85 15.56 9.31
CA TYR A 188 -8.29 15.32 9.50
C TYR A 188 -8.56 14.66 10.86
N GLY A 189 -7.80 13.63 11.22
CA GLY A 189 -7.90 12.96 12.52
C GLY A 189 -7.60 13.91 13.69
N LYS A 190 -6.59 14.76 13.58
CA LYS A 190 -6.24 15.75 14.62
C LYS A 190 -7.41 16.68 14.95
N LYS A 191 -8.19 17.11 13.96
CA LYS A 191 -9.39 17.94 14.16
C LYS A 191 -10.47 17.20 14.95
N GLN A 192 -10.43 15.86 14.98
CA GLN A 192 -11.35 14.99 15.74
C GLN A 192 -10.73 14.44 17.04
N GLY A 193 -9.57 14.93 17.47
CA GLY A 193 -8.85 14.40 18.64
C GLY A 193 -8.25 13.01 18.43
N LYS A 194 -8.14 12.53 17.19
CA LYS A 194 -7.62 11.19 16.84
C LYS A 194 -6.20 11.26 16.33
N LYS A 195 -5.48 10.14 16.50
CA LYS A 195 -4.10 9.95 16.03
C LYS A 195 -4.06 9.13 14.75
N TYR A 196 -3.01 9.28 13.97
CA TYR A 196 -2.63 8.35 12.93
C TYR A 196 -1.83 7.20 13.56
N GLY A 197 -2.13 5.96 13.20
CA GLY A 197 -1.52 4.76 13.77
C GLY A 197 -0.47 4.13 12.84
N THR A 198 0.42 3.34 13.44
CA THR A 198 1.32 2.45 12.70
C THR A 198 1.07 1.02 13.21
N LEU A 199 0.90 0.06 12.31
CA LEU A 199 0.75 -1.34 12.67
C LEU A 199 2.03 -1.87 13.32
N LYS A 200 1.84 -2.71 14.33
CA LYS A 200 2.91 -3.50 14.96
C LYS A 200 3.04 -4.88 14.31
N SER A 201 1.96 -5.37 13.70
CA SER A 201 1.96 -6.58 12.90
C SER A 201 3.02 -6.49 11.81
N LYS A 202 3.75 -7.58 11.60
CA LYS A 202 4.80 -7.62 10.59
C LYS A 202 4.20 -7.55 9.18
N ILE A 203 4.71 -6.64 8.40
CA ILE A 203 4.37 -6.49 6.99
C ILE A 203 5.64 -6.73 6.19
N TYR A 204 5.60 -7.66 5.25
CA TYR A 204 6.74 -7.95 4.38
C TYR A 204 6.43 -7.46 2.96
N THR A 205 7.40 -6.87 2.31
CA THR A 205 7.34 -6.51 0.89
C THR A 205 8.49 -7.15 0.14
N SER A 206 8.29 -7.43 -1.14
CA SER A 206 9.29 -8.08 -1.95
C SER A 206 10.54 -7.23 -2.16
N ALA A 207 11.71 -7.85 -2.03
CA ALA A 207 12.99 -7.26 -2.36
C ALA A 207 13.32 -7.32 -3.86
N ARG A 208 12.37 -7.75 -4.74
CA ARG A 208 12.58 -7.99 -6.17
C ARG A 208 13.31 -6.88 -6.93
N LYS A 209 13.10 -5.62 -6.55
CA LYS A 209 13.81 -4.50 -7.18
C LYS A 209 15.30 -4.54 -6.89
N PHE A 210 15.67 -4.99 -5.70
CA PHE A 210 17.08 -5.22 -5.37
C PHE A 210 17.62 -6.47 -6.07
N ASP A 211 16.79 -7.49 -6.29
CA ASP A 211 17.19 -8.67 -7.05
C ASP A 211 17.47 -8.33 -8.53
N GLN A 212 16.67 -7.43 -9.09
CA GLN A 212 16.77 -7.01 -10.49
C GLN A 212 17.88 -5.99 -10.75
N PHE A 213 17.97 -4.94 -9.92
CA PHE A 213 18.91 -3.84 -10.11
C PHE A 213 20.21 -4.00 -9.31
N GLY A 214 20.24 -4.92 -8.35
CA GLY A 214 21.31 -5.11 -7.37
C GLY A 214 21.13 -4.26 -6.12
N ASP A 215 21.57 -4.79 -4.99
CA ASP A 215 21.38 -4.22 -3.65
C ASP A 215 21.93 -2.80 -3.47
N TRP A 216 22.95 -2.44 -4.23
CA TRP A 216 23.63 -1.15 -4.19
C TRP A 216 23.18 -0.15 -5.26
N TYR A 217 22.21 -0.51 -6.08
CA TYR A 217 21.78 0.29 -7.23
C TYR A 217 21.40 1.72 -6.86
N LEU A 218 20.57 1.90 -5.82
CA LEU A 218 20.08 3.21 -5.40
C LEU A 218 21.21 4.13 -4.90
N ILE A 219 22.25 3.57 -4.28
CA ILE A 219 23.42 4.33 -3.83
C ILE A 219 24.32 4.68 -5.01
N LYS A 220 24.54 3.74 -5.93
CA LYS A 220 25.39 3.95 -7.12
C LYS A 220 24.77 4.97 -8.08
N ASN A 221 23.45 5.00 -8.19
CA ASN A 221 22.69 5.84 -9.11
C ASN A 221 22.01 7.03 -8.42
N ARG A 222 22.78 7.81 -7.65
CA ARG A 222 22.28 8.89 -6.79
C ARG A 222 21.37 9.91 -7.50
N LYS A 223 21.66 10.27 -8.76
CA LYS A 223 20.85 11.22 -9.53
C LYS A 223 19.46 10.66 -9.82
N ILE A 224 19.39 9.40 -10.27
CA ILE A 224 18.12 8.70 -10.54
C ILE A 224 17.34 8.53 -9.25
N THR A 225 17.96 8.05 -8.18
CA THR A 225 17.33 7.89 -6.87
C THR A 225 16.71 9.19 -6.37
N LYS A 226 17.42 10.32 -6.46
CA LYS A 226 16.88 11.62 -6.08
C LYS A 226 15.66 12.00 -6.95
N ARG A 227 15.71 11.78 -8.27
CA ARG A 227 14.59 12.06 -9.17
C ARG A 227 13.34 11.25 -8.82
N ILE A 228 13.50 9.95 -8.54
CA ILE A 228 12.40 9.05 -8.16
C ILE A 228 11.75 9.50 -6.85
N PHE A 229 12.55 9.72 -5.80
CA PHE A 229 12.05 9.94 -4.44
C PHE A 229 11.78 11.41 -4.08
N THR A 230 11.97 12.35 -5.00
CA THR A 230 11.51 13.75 -4.82
C THR A 230 10.15 14.04 -5.45
N GLY A 231 9.52 13.06 -6.09
CA GLY A 231 8.16 13.19 -6.64
C GLY A 231 8.00 14.09 -7.86
N LYS A 232 9.11 14.49 -8.51
CA LYS A 232 9.09 15.51 -9.57
C LYS A 232 9.30 14.97 -10.98
N ASP A 233 9.57 13.68 -11.11
CA ASP A 233 10.00 13.09 -12.38
C ASP A 233 9.24 11.80 -12.68
N ARG A 234 8.24 11.92 -13.56
CA ARG A 234 7.40 10.81 -13.97
C ARG A 234 8.17 9.74 -14.72
N GLU A 235 9.06 10.14 -15.65
CA GLU A 235 9.82 9.19 -16.45
C GLU A 235 10.71 8.30 -15.59
N ALA A 236 11.45 8.90 -14.65
CA ALA A 236 12.28 8.15 -13.71
C ALA A 236 11.45 7.26 -12.76
N ALA A 237 10.26 7.70 -12.35
CA ALA A 237 9.35 6.91 -11.54
C ALA A 237 8.75 5.75 -12.34
N ASP A 238 8.29 5.99 -13.57
CA ASP A 238 7.72 4.98 -14.44
C ASP A 238 8.78 3.90 -14.77
N GLN A 239 9.99 4.31 -15.14
CA GLN A 239 11.09 3.38 -15.40
C GLN A 239 11.41 2.50 -14.18
N PHE A 240 11.37 3.04 -12.97
CA PHE A 240 11.67 2.28 -11.75
C PHE A 240 10.49 1.43 -11.26
N TYR A 241 9.24 1.90 -11.46
CA TYR A 241 8.05 1.24 -10.90
C TYR A 241 7.27 0.40 -11.91
N TYR A 242 7.28 0.74 -13.20
CA TYR A 242 6.43 0.12 -14.22
C TYR A 242 7.18 -0.61 -15.32
N ASP A 243 8.28 -0.06 -15.86
CA ASP A 243 8.97 -0.65 -17.04
C ASP A 243 9.75 -1.94 -16.72
N VAL A 244 9.74 -2.37 -15.49
CA VAL A 244 10.46 -3.53 -14.96
C VAL A 244 9.54 -4.67 -14.54
N ARG A 245 8.30 -4.66 -15.01
CA ARG A 245 7.27 -5.66 -14.65
C ARG A 245 6.78 -6.40 -15.87
#